data_7c08e46930d61044c07f3e76e0d4d2ab
#
_entry.id   7c08e46930d61044c07f3e76e0d4d2ab
#
_cell.length_a   1.000
_cell.length_b   1.000
_cell.length_c   1.000
_cell.angle_alpha   90.00
_cell.angle_beta   90.00
_cell.angle_gamma   90.00
#
_symmetry.space_group_name_H-M   'P 1'
#
loop_
_entity.id
_entity.type
_entity.pdbx_description
1 polymer ?
#
loop_
_entity_poly.entity_id
_entity_poly.type
_entity_poly.pdbx_seq_one_letter_code
_entity_poly.pdbx_strand_id
1 'polypeptide(L)'
;LTFGNERSVTLAAGEEKVSDAVTYRLRPQQRLAITVNYGERTPDEASCHRGARTTSYIISGESVPEADFSKGEEAVHWYNIASIEVEGRDQTAIAVLGNSITDGRGSTTDAQDRWTDFFAEGLSKDPATSHIGVLNLGIGGNCVLRGGLSEPGVVRFDRDILGQSGLSAIIIFEGTNDIGSFGENDPTVGDRLIAAYQEFIRKGHERGLKVYGATI
;
A
#
# COMPACT_ATOMS: atom_id res chain seq x y z
N LEU A 1 6.78 -13.22 14.86
CA LEU A 1 7.26 -11.83 15.02
C LEU A 1 7.25 -11.47 16.50
N THR A 2 8.17 -10.59 16.90
CA THR A 2 8.24 -9.98 18.22
C THR A 2 8.34 -8.46 18.09
N PHE A 3 8.16 -7.75 19.18
CA PHE A 3 8.22 -6.31 19.29
C PHE A 3 9.06 -5.96 20.53
N GLY A 4 10.35 -5.67 20.34
CA GLY A 4 11.31 -5.50 21.45
C GLY A 4 11.51 -6.79 22.27
N ASN A 5 11.53 -7.93 21.58
CA ASN A 5 11.55 -9.31 22.11
C ASN A 5 10.26 -9.78 22.80
N GLU A 6 9.22 -8.96 22.87
CA GLU A 6 7.90 -9.37 23.38
C GLU A 6 7.04 -9.96 22.25
N ARG A 7 6.22 -10.97 22.58
CA ARG A 7 5.34 -11.66 21.62
C ARG A 7 4.05 -10.91 21.32
N SER A 8 3.76 -9.87 22.06
CA SER A 8 2.58 -9.04 21.92
C SER A 8 2.95 -7.56 21.99
N VAL A 9 2.10 -6.73 21.43
CA VAL A 9 2.22 -5.27 21.48
C VAL A 9 0.84 -4.67 21.65
N THR A 10 0.76 -3.61 22.43
CA THR A 10 -0.46 -2.79 22.53
C THR A 10 -0.26 -1.53 21.72
N LEU A 11 -1.19 -1.25 20.82
CA LEU A 11 -1.20 -0.05 19.98
C LEU A 11 -2.30 0.90 20.45
N ALA A 12 -1.96 2.15 20.68
CA ALA A 12 -2.95 3.20 20.81
C ALA A 12 -3.53 3.59 19.45
N ALA A 13 -4.66 4.27 19.43
CA ALA A 13 -5.23 4.80 18.19
C ALA A 13 -4.23 5.74 17.48
N GLY A 14 -3.98 5.48 16.20
CA GLY A 14 -3.00 6.22 15.38
C GLY A 14 -1.54 5.84 15.60
N GLU A 15 -1.25 4.85 16.46
CA GLU A 15 0.12 4.38 16.69
C GLU A 15 0.50 3.29 15.67
N GLU A 16 1.74 3.35 15.21
CA GLU A 16 2.38 2.32 14.41
C GLU A 16 3.55 1.71 15.18
N LYS A 17 3.76 0.41 15.02
CA LYS A 17 4.92 -0.31 15.58
C LYS A 17 5.53 -1.20 14.51
N VAL A 18 6.85 -1.14 14.42
CA VAL A 18 7.63 -2.05 13.59
C VAL A 18 8.04 -3.25 14.45
N SER A 19 7.86 -4.45 13.92
CA SER A 19 8.32 -5.68 14.58
C SER A 19 9.84 -5.77 14.58
N ASP A 20 10.38 -6.61 15.46
CA ASP A 20 11.77 -7.00 15.37
C ASP A 20 12.04 -7.68 14.02
N ALA A 21 13.26 -7.50 13.50
CA ALA A 21 13.67 -8.16 12.28
C ALA A 21 13.71 -9.69 12.46
N VAL A 22 13.22 -10.42 11.48
CA VAL A 22 13.24 -11.88 11.47
C VAL A 22 14.01 -12.39 10.27
N THR A 23 14.88 -13.37 10.48
CA THR A 23 15.57 -14.04 9.39
C THR A 23 14.59 -14.92 8.63
N TYR A 24 14.27 -14.54 7.40
CA TYR A 24 13.37 -15.28 6.54
C TYR A 24 13.91 -15.32 5.11
N ARG A 25 13.89 -16.50 4.47
CA ARG A 25 14.34 -16.64 3.09
C ARG A 25 13.23 -16.28 2.12
N LEU A 26 13.14 -15.02 1.74
CA LEU A 26 12.24 -14.56 0.70
C LEU A 26 12.74 -14.91 -0.70
N ARG A 27 11.79 -15.16 -1.60
CA ARG A 27 12.01 -15.27 -3.04
C ARG A 27 11.21 -14.18 -3.74
N PRO A 28 11.67 -13.68 -4.89
CA PRO A 28 10.87 -12.77 -5.70
C PRO A 28 9.47 -13.33 -5.95
N GLN A 29 8.45 -12.50 -5.87
CA GLN A 29 7.04 -12.85 -6.08
C GLN A 29 6.48 -13.92 -5.11
N GLN A 30 7.14 -14.17 -3.99
CA GLN A 30 6.64 -15.11 -2.99
C GLN A 30 5.43 -14.53 -2.27
N ARG A 31 4.38 -15.35 -2.14
CA ARG A 31 3.24 -15.02 -1.28
C ARG A 31 3.61 -15.29 0.18
N LEU A 32 3.21 -14.37 1.05
CA LEU A 32 3.36 -14.50 2.50
C LEU A 32 1.98 -14.59 3.14
N ALA A 33 1.84 -15.44 4.14
CA ALA A 33 0.70 -15.44 5.04
C ALA A 33 1.12 -14.78 6.36
N ILE A 34 0.32 -13.85 6.83
CA ILE A 34 0.54 -13.16 8.10
C ILE A 34 -0.68 -13.45 8.99
N THR A 35 -0.43 -14.09 10.12
CA THR A 35 -1.47 -14.32 11.12
C THR A 35 -1.38 -13.26 12.19
N VAL A 36 -2.50 -12.60 12.47
CA VAL A 36 -2.63 -11.60 13.53
C VAL A 36 -3.61 -12.14 14.58
N ASN A 37 -3.20 -12.18 15.84
CA ASN A 37 -4.08 -12.49 16.96
C ASN A 37 -4.35 -11.19 17.73
N TYR A 38 -5.62 -10.80 17.83
CA TYR A 38 -6.04 -9.57 18.51
C TYR A 38 -6.18 -9.73 20.03
N GLY A 39 -5.88 -10.90 20.58
CA GLY A 39 -6.04 -11.19 22.01
C GLY A 39 -7.51 -11.25 22.43
N GLU A 40 -7.81 -10.72 23.60
CA GLU A 40 -9.16 -10.78 24.19
C GLU A 40 -10.14 -9.75 23.61
N ARG A 41 -9.63 -8.74 22.91
CA ARG A 41 -10.46 -7.64 22.37
C ARG A 41 -10.03 -7.30 20.95
N THR A 42 -11.01 -7.30 20.06
CA THR A 42 -10.87 -6.64 18.76
C THR A 42 -11.16 -5.15 18.90
N PRO A 43 -10.50 -4.28 18.13
CA PRO A 43 -10.85 -2.86 18.10
C PRO A 43 -12.28 -2.66 17.54
N ASP A 44 -13.01 -1.68 18.07
CA ASP A 44 -14.32 -1.29 17.54
C ASP A 44 -14.19 -0.69 16.13
N GLU A 45 -13.05 0.00 15.87
CA GLU A 45 -12.66 0.52 14.57
C GLU A 45 -11.24 0.04 14.26
N ALA A 46 -11.05 -0.53 13.08
CA ALA A 46 -9.75 -1.03 12.63
C ALA A 46 -9.33 -0.35 11.32
N SER A 47 -8.07 0.02 11.21
CA SER A 47 -7.50 0.39 9.92
C SER A 47 -7.57 -0.79 8.98
N CYS A 48 -8.15 -0.59 7.79
CA CYS A 48 -8.25 -1.66 6.81
C CYS A 48 -8.03 -1.15 5.38
N HIS A 49 -7.51 -2.02 4.54
CA HIS A 49 -7.45 -1.81 3.09
C HIS A 49 -8.63 -2.52 2.43
N ARG A 50 -9.65 -1.76 2.03
CA ARG A 50 -10.92 -2.30 1.52
C ARG A 50 -10.81 -2.93 0.14
N GLY A 51 -9.87 -2.47 -0.67
CA GLY A 51 -9.62 -2.93 -2.04
C GLY A 51 -8.52 -3.98 -2.17
N ALA A 52 -8.21 -4.74 -1.12
CA ALA A 52 -7.04 -5.63 -1.07
C ALA A 52 -6.96 -6.65 -2.21
N ARG A 53 -8.09 -7.04 -2.80
CA ARG A 53 -8.15 -8.09 -3.84
C ARG A 53 -7.43 -9.39 -3.44
N THR A 54 -7.32 -9.59 -2.13
CA THR A 54 -6.68 -10.75 -1.53
C THR A 54 -7.55 -11.19 -0.36
N THR A 55 -7.84 -12.49 -0.29
CA THR A 55 -8.71 -13.04 0.74
C THR A 55 -7.98 -13.15 2.07
N SER A 56 -8.56 -12.58 3.10
CA SER A 56 -8.22 -12.79 4.50
C SER A 56 -9.23 -13.74 5.13
N TYR A 57 -8.77 -14.56 6.04
CA TYR A 57 -9.59 -15.53 6.77
C TYR A 57 -9.65 -15.16 8.23
N ILE A 58 -10.85 -15.06 8.78
CA ILE A 58 -11.09 -14.64 10.17
C ILE A 58 -11.71 -15.81 10.93
N ILE A 59 -11.09 -16.19 12.02
CA ILE A 59 -11.64 -17.21 12.94
C ILE A 59 -11.81 -16.60 14.33
N SER A 60 -12.87 -17.00 15.02
CA SER A 60 -13.15 -16.59 16.40
C SER A 60 -12.52 -17.58 17.39
N GLY A 61 -12.14 -17.07 18.56
CA GLY A 61 -11.60 -17.88 19.65
C GLY A 61 -10.08 -17.88 19.71
N GLU A 62 -9.54 -18.61 20.69
CA GLU A 62 -8.10 -18.81 20.79
C GLU A 62 -7.63 -19.71 19.65
N SER A 63 -6.72 -19.20 18.85
CA SER A 63 -6.11 -19.97 17.77
C SER A 63 -4.59 -19.87 17.83
N VAL A 64 -3.96 -20.95 17.46
CA VAL A 64 -2.53 -21.04 17.29
C VAL A 64 -2.15 -20.74 15.83
N PRO A 65 -0.91 -20.35 15.55
CA PRO A 65 -0.46 -20.06 14.18
C PRO A 65 -0.70 -21.20 13.17
N GLU A 66 -0.78 -22.42 13.65
CA GLU A 66 -1.03 -23.63 12.88
C GLU A 66 -2.51 -23.94 12.67
N ALA A 67 -3.42 -23.07 13.15
CA ALA A 67 -4.86 -23.28 13.00
C ALA A 67 -5.24 -23.35 11.51
N ASP A 68 -6.20 -24.21 11.21
CA ASP A 68 -6.80 -24.30 9.88
C ASP A 68 -7.80 -23.15 9.67
N PHE A 69 -7.39 -22.14 8.94
CA PHE A 69 -8.21 -20.99 8.60
C PHE A 69 -9.18 -21.25 7.42
N SER A 70 -9.13 -22.42 6.78
CA SER A 70 -9.98 -22.72 5.62
C SER A 70 -11.48 -22.70 5.91
N LYS A 71 -11.87 -22.75 7.18
CA LYS A 71 -13.26 -22.66 7.66
C LYS A 71 -13.61 -21.30 8.25
N GLY A 72 -12.69 -20.33 8.18
CA GLY A 72 -12.91 -18.99 8.67
C GLY A 72 -13.87 -18.19 7.81
N GLU A 73 -14.38 -17.09 8.35
CA GLU A 73 -15.09 -16.10 7.57
C GLU A 73 -14.11 -15.43 6.58
N GLU A 74 -14.51 -15.34 5.32
CA GLU A 74 -13.70 -14.72 4.28
C GLU A 74 -14.00 -13.22 4.17
N ALA A 75 -12.95 -12.41 4.10
CA ALA A 75 -13.02 -10.99 3.82
C ALA A 75 -11.97 -10.60 2.78
N VAL A 76 -12.37 -9.81 1.75
CA VAL A 76 -11.45 -9.32 0.72
C VAL A 76 -10.84 -7.99 1.15
N HIS A 77 -10.35 -7.97 2.38
CA HIS A 77 -9.72 -6.83 3.04
C HIS A 77 -8.54 -7.33 3.85
N TRP A 78 -7.57 -6.50 4.14
CA TRP A 78 -6.63 -6.75 5.22
C TRP A 78 -6.69 -5.63 6.26
N TYR A 79 -6.26 -5.97 7.46
CA TYR A 79 -6.42 -5.13 8.63
C TYR A 79 -5.09 -4.91 9.33
N ASN A 80 -4.86 -3.67 9.78
CA ASN A 80 -3.77 -3.29 10.68
C ASN A 80 -2.33 -3.59 10.20
N ILE A 81 -2.14 -3.98 8.95
CA ILE A 81 -0.82 -4.16 8.34
C ILE A 81 -0.55 -2.96 7.45
N ALA A 82 0.44 -2.15 7.81
CA ALA A 82 0.82 -0.96 7.06
C ALA A 82 1.80 -1.30 5.93
N SER A 83 2.88 -2.02 6.24
CA SER A 83 3.91 -2.39 5.28
C SER A 83 4.65 -3.67 5.67
N ILE A 84 5.37 -4.24 4.72
CA ILE A 84 6.35 -5.30 4.95
C ILE A 84 7.68 -4.78 4.43
N GLU A 85 8.65 -4.63 5.33
CA GLU A 85 9.98 -4.17 4.97
C GLU A 85 10.96 -5.35 4.89
N VAL A 86 11.89 -5.27 3.98
CA VAL A 86 12.91 -6.28 3.75
C VAL A 86 14.28 -5.64 3.78
N GLU A 87 15.17 -6.15 4.63
CA GLU A 87 16.56 -5.75 4.59
C GLU A 87 17.24 -6.32 3.34
N GLY A 88 17.86 -5.45 2.56
CA GLY A 88 18.63 -5.83 1.37
C GLY A 88 19.72 -4.82 1.07
N ARG A 89 20.89 -5.31 0.68
CA ARG A 89 21.90 -4.44 0.10
C ARG A 89 21.49 -4.12 -1.33
N ASP A 90 21.61 -2.86 -1.70
CA ASP A 90 21.33 -2.39 -3.07
C ASP A 90 19.88 -2.63 -3.55
N GLN A 91 18.97 -2.94 -2.62
CA GLN A 91 17.54 -3.03 -2.91
C GLN A 91 16.91 -1.65 -2.88
N THR A 92 16.04 -1.38 -3.85
CA THR A 92 15.28 -0.14 -3.91
C THR A 92 13.81 -0.43 -4.19
N ALA A 93 12.96 0.60 -4.09
CA ALA A 93 11.54 0.48 -4.39
C ALA A 93 11.04 1.65 -5.24
N ILE A 94 9.97 1.39 -5.98
CA ILE A 94 9.16 2.40 -6.67
C ILE A 94 7.82 2.47 -5.94
N ALA A 95 7.47 3.65 -5.42
CA ALA A 95 6.16 3.89 -4.82
C ALA A 95 5.17 4.38 -5.89
N VAL A 96 3.98 3.80 -5.92
CA VAL A 96 2.94 4.18 -6.86
C VAL A 96 1.78 4.86 -6.12
N LEU A 97 1.66 6.17 -6.26
CA LEU A 97 0.48 6.93 -5.83
C LEU A 97 -0.63 6.73 -6.87
N GLY A 98 -1.78 6.24 -6.45
CA GLY A 98 -2.87 5.97 -7.37
C GLY A 98 -4.23 5.77 -6.70
N ASN A 99 -5.25 5.66 -7.53
CA ASN A 99 -6.64 5.42 -7.15
C ASN A 99 -7.05 3.94 -7.35
N SER A 100 -8.32 3.69 -7.61
CA SER A 100 -8.86 2.35 -7.82
C SER A 100 -8.21 1.56 -8.96
N ILE A 101 -7.67 2.22 -9.98
CA ILE A 101 -6.99 1.57 -11.11
C ILE A 101 -5.70 0.92 -10.61
N THR A 102 -4.95 1.64 -9.78
CA THR A 102 -3.72 1.15 -9.15
C THR A 102 -4.03 0.15 -8.03
N ASP A 103 -5.04 0.43 -7.20
CA ASP A 103 -5.53 -0.46 -6.15
C ASP A 103 -5.94 -1.85 -6.69
N GLY A 104 -6.38 -1.91 -7.93
CA GLY A 104 -6.70 -3.16 -8.61
C GLY A 104 -8.18 -3.36 -8.94
N ARG A 105 -8.94 -2.27 -9.10
CA ARG A 105 -10.33 -2.39 -9.57
C ARG A 105 -10.39 -3.12 -10.91
N GLY A 106 -11.20 -4.19 -10.97
CA GLY A 106 -11.34 -5.02 -12.16
C GLY A 106 -10.33 -6.16 -12.25
N SER A 107 -9.34 -6.23 -11.35
CA SER A 107 -8.45 -7.39 -11.23
C SER A 107 -9.16 -8.56 -10.51
N THR A 108 -8.60 -9.74 -10.65
CA THR A 108 -9.14 -10.98 -10.10
C THR A 108 -8.68 -11.16 -8.65
N THR A 109 -9.64 -11.38 -7.73
CA THR A 109 -9.30 -11.68 -6.33
C THR A 109 -8.35 -12.88 -6.27
N ASP A 110 -7.30 -12.77 -5.47
CA ASP A 110 -6.24 -13.76 -5.23
C ASP A 110 -5.34 -14.10 -6.42
N ALA A 111 -5.59 -13.56 -7.62
CA ALA A 111 -4.77 -13.83 -8.79
C ALA A 111 -3.47 -13.01 -8.83
N GLN A 112 -3.40 -11.89 -8.12
CA GLN A 112 -2.26 -10.94 -8.19
C GLN A 112 -2.03 -10.50 -9.65
N ASP A 113 -3.07 -9.99 -10.28
CA ASP A 113 -3.10 -9.59 -11.70
C ASP A 113 -3.38 -8.10 -11.90
N ARG A 114 -3.00 -7.25 -10.93
CA ARG A 114 -2.99 -5.80 -11.08
C ARG A 114 -1.89 -5.39 -12.05
N TRP A 115 -2.01 -4.23 -12.66
CA TRP A 115 -0.93 -3.71 -13.48
C TRP A 115 0.39 -3.56 -12.70
N THR A 116 0.33 -3.24 -11.40
CA THR A 116 1.50 -3.17 -10.51
C THR A 116 2.14 -4.54 -10.27
N ASP A 117 1.36 -5.60 -10.24
CA ASP A 117 1.87 -6.97 -10.11
C ASP A 117 2.65 -7.38 -11.38
N PHE A 118 2.09 -7.12 -12.57
CA PHE A 118 2.80 -7.35 -13.83
C PHE A 118 4.03 -6.47 -13.99
N PHE A 119 3.97 -5.23 -13.50
CA PHE A 119 5.13 -4.34 -13.50
C PHE A 119 6.25 -4.90 -12.62
N ALA A 120 5.93 -5.33 -11.40
CA ALA A 120 6.88 -5.96 -10.50
C ALA A 120 7.46 -7.27 -11.08
N GLU A 121 6.62 -8.08 -11.72
CA GLU A 121 7.07 -9.28 -12.43
C GLU A 121 8.04 -8.94 -13.57
N GLY A 122 7.73 -7.91 -14.35
CA GLY A 122 8.61 -7.42 -15.43
C GLY A 122 9.97 -6.99 -14.91
N LEU A 123 10.00 -6.17 -13.85
CA LEU A 123 11.24 -5.74 -13.22
C LEU A 123 12.07 -6.92 -12.69
N SER A 124 11.42 -7.93 -12.13
CA SER A 124 12.10 -9.10 -11.55
C SER A 124 12.79 -10.00 -12.58
N LYS A 125 12.38 -9.92 -13.85
CA LYS A 125 12.93 -10.75 -14.95
C LYS A 125 14.21 -10.17 -15.56
N ASP A 126 14.46 -8.87 -15.37
CA ASP A 126 15.66 -8.21 -15.89
C ASP A 126 16.69 -8.03 -14.76
N PRO A 127 17.91 -8.59 -14.90
CA PRO A 127 18.97 -8.42 -13.91
C PRO A 127 19.28 -6.96 -13.57
N ALA A 128 19.08 -6.02 -14.50
CA ALA A 128 19.30 -4.60 -14.28
C ALA A 128 18.26 -3.95 -13.34
N THR A 129 17.10 -4.56 -13.20
CA THR A 129 15.97 -4.01 -12.42
C THR A 129 15.43 -4.98 -11.35
N SER A 130 15.94 -6.20 -11.29
CA SER A 130 15.45 -7.25 -10.37
C SER A 130 15.61 -6.92 -8.88
N HIS A 131 16.40 -5.88 -8.58
CA HIS A 131 16.58 -5.33 -7.23
C HIS A 131 15.53 -4.27 -6.86
N ILE A 132 14.58 -3.97 -7.75
CA ILE A 132 13.59 -2.92 -7.55
C ILE A 132 12.24 -3.54 -7.17
N GLY A 133 11.75 -3.21 -5.97
CA GLY A 133 10.41 -3.55 -5.53
C GLY A 133 9.37 -2.54 -6.02
N VAL A 134 8.10 -2.94 -6.02
CA VAL A 134 6.97 -2.05 -6.35
C VAL A 134 6.03 -1.99 -5.15
N LEU A 135 5.79 -0.78 -4.65
CA LEU A 135 4.83 -0.51 -3.58
C LEU A 135 3.55 0.04 -4.22
N ASN A 136 2.50 -0.77 -4.21
CA ASN A 136 1.17 -0.34 -4.64
C ASN A 136 0.50 0.42 -3.51
N LEU A 137 0.43 1.74 -3.61
CA LEU A 137 -0.19 2.64 -2.66
C LEU A 137 -1.48 3.27 -3.24
N GLY A 138 -2.11 2.54 -4.15
CA GLY A 138 -3.41 2.87 -4.70
C GLY A 138 -4.52 2.67 -3.67
N ILE A 139 -5.51 3.58 -3.67
CA ILE A 139 -6.69 3.49 -2.81
C ILE A 139 -7.94 3.74 -3.65
N GLY A 140 -8.91 2.82 -3.57
CA GLY A 140 -10.18 2.96 -4.29
C GLY A 140 -10.91 4.26 -3.98
N GLY A 141 -11.25 5.02 -5.01
CA GLY A 141 -11.95 6.31 -4.88
C GLY A 141 -11.08 7.47 -4.44
N ASN A 142 -9.76 7.30 -4.30
CA ASN A 142 -8.86 8.38 -3.89
C ASN A 142 -8.85 9.53 -4.91
N CYS A 143 -8.74 10.74 -4.40
CA CYS A 143 -8.52 11.98 -5.14
C CYS A 143 -7.21 12.63 -4.72
N VAL A 144 -6.65 13.46 -5.57
CA VAL A 144 -5.48 14.28 -5.24
C VAL A 144 -5.84 15.41 -4.29
N LEU A 145 -6.96 16.11 -4.56
CA LEU A 145 -7.28 17.41 -3.97
C LEU A 145 -8.27 17.37 -2.81
N ARG A 146 -9.06 16.31 -2.69
CA ARG A 146 -10.11 16.23 -1.65
C ARG A 146 -10.19 14.87 -0.99
N GLY A 147 -10.63 14.86 0.26
CA GLY A 147 -11.02 13.65 0.98
C GLY A 147 -12.29 13.03 0.43
N GLY A 148 -12.56 11.82 0.85
CA GLY A 148 -13.72 11.01 0.49
C GLY A 148 -13.66 9.70 1.26
N LEU A 149 -13.48 8.58 0.56
CA LEU A 149 -13.26 7.28 1.20
C LEU A 149 -11.90 7.19 1.92
N SER A 150 -10.98 8.10 1.61
CA SER A 150 -9.65 8.19 2.20
C SER A 150 -9.16 9.64 2.20
N GLU A 151 -8.05 9.92 2.86
CA GLU A 151 -7.37 11.20 2.79
C GLU A 151 -6.89 11.49 1.36
N PRO A 152 -6.93 12.76 0.92
CA PRO A 152 -6.50 13.12 -0.43
C PRO A 152 -4.99 12.98 -0.61
N GLY A 153 -4.56 12.84 -1.87
CA GLY A 153 -3.15 12.75 -2.23
C GLY A 153 -2.29 13.83 -1.59
N VAL A 154 -2.73 15.09 -1.60
CA VAL A 154 -2.00 16.23 -1.00
C VAL A 154 -1.77 16.10 0.51
N VAL A 155 -2.58 15.34 1.22
CA VAL A 155 -2.44 15.08 2.67
C VAL A 155 -1.58 13.85 2.93
N ARG A 156 -1.86 12.74 2.22
CA ARG A 156 -1.20 11.46 2.48
C ARG A 156 0.18 11.28 1.82
N PHE A 157 0.57 12.19 0.89
CA PHE A 157 1.79 12.02 0.09
C PHE A 157 3.05 11.89 0.95
N ASP A 158 3.21 12.74 1.95
CA ASP A 158 4.41 12.74 2.80
C ASP A 158 4.48 11.47 3.66
N ARG A 159 3.35 11.04 4.23
CA ARG A 159 3.26 9.85 5.07
C ARG A 159 3.36 8.57 4.24
N ASP A 160 2.51 8.43 3.24
CA ASP A 160 2.32 7.15 2.55
C ASP A 160 3.36 6.93 1.44
N ILE A 161 3.83 7.99 0.80
CA ILE A 161 4.80 7.89 -0.29
C ILE A 161 6.21 8.17 0.23
N LEU A 162 6.48 9.39 0.69
CA LEU A 162 7.83 9.77 1.08
C LEU A 162 8.29 9.11 2.39
N GLY A 163 7.37 8.63 3.21
CA GLY A 163 7.67 7.87 4.42
C GLY A 163 8.15 6.45 4.18
N GLN A 164 8.02 5.92 2.96
CA GLN A 164 8.48 4.56 2.64
C GLN A 164 10.00 4.49 2.60
N SER A 165 10.55 3.39 3.09
CA SER A 165 12.00 3.14 3.07
C SER A 165 12.50 2.70 1.69
N GLY A 166 13.76 2.96 1.39
CA GLY A 166 14.45 2.43 0.21
C GLY A 166 13.92 2.92 -1.14
N LEU A 167 13.21 4.04 -1.21
CA LEU A 167 12.69 4.55 -2.47
C LEU A 167 13.80 5.02 -3.42
N SER A 168 13.63 4.74 -4.70
CA SER A 168 14.40 5.28 -5.82
C SER A 168 13.55 6.09 -6.80
N ALA A 169 12.25 5.82 -6.85
CA ALA A 169 11.34 6.53 -7.74
C ALA A 169 9.89 6.53 -7.21
N ILE A 170 9.10 7.44 -7.78
CA ILE A 170 7.67 7.57 -7.56
C ILE A 170 6.98 7.54 -8.93
N ILE A 171 5.86 6.83 -9.01
CA ILE A 171 4.91 6.92 -10.13
C ILE A 171 3.63 7.58 -9.59
N ILE A 172 3.18 8.64 -10.26
CA ILE A 172 1.91 9.32 -9.98
C ILE A 172 0.91 8.91 -11.05
N PHE A 173 -0.10 8.12 -10.65
CA PHE A 173 -1.21 7.69 -11.51
C PHE A 173 -2.54 7.97 -10.80
N GLU A 174 -2.81 9.25 -10.61
CA GLU A 174 -3.91 9.76 -9.79
C GLU A 174 -4.53 10.95 -10.48
N GLY A 175 -5.78 11.35 -10.09
CA GLY A 175 -6.46 12.54 -10.56
C GLY A 175 -7.75 12.26 -11.34
N THR A 176 -7.97 11.05 -11.81
CA THR A 176 -9.20 10.66 -12.54
C THR A 176 -10.46 11.00 -11.75
N ASN A 177 -10.45 10.72 -10.44
CA ASN A 177 -11.61 10.98 -9.57
C ASN A 177 -11.81 12.48 -9.32
N ASP A 178 -10.75 13.28 -9.31
CA ASP A 178 -10.86 14.74 -9.22
C ASP A 178 -11.57 15.29 -10.46
N ILE A 179 -11.12 14.90 -11.64
CA ILE A 179 -11.68 15.34 -12.92
C ILE A 179 -13.14 14.86 -13.05
N GLY A 180 -13.39 13.57 -12.82
CA GLY A 180 -14.72 12.96 -12.97
C GLY A 180 -15.76 13.45 -11.96
N SER A 181 -15.33 13.89 -10.79
CA SER A 181 -16.23 14.34 -9.74
C SER A 181 -16.47 15.85 -9.71
N PHE A 182 -15.55 16.63 -10.27
CA PHE A 182 -15.58 18.11 -10.21
C PHE A 182 -15.55 18.77 -11.59
N GLY A 183 -15.09 18.08 -12.64
CA GLY A 183 -14.75 18.69 -13.92
C GLY A 183 -15.85 19.54 -14.55
N GLU A 184 -17.11 19.18 -14.33
CA GLU A 184 -18.25 19.96 -14.84
C GLU A 184 -18.57 21.20 -13.96
N ASN A 185 -18.21 21.18 -12.68
CA ASN A 185 -18.60 22.19 -11.70
C ASN A 185 -17.43 23.06 -11.18
N ASP A 186 -16.20 22.68 -11.46
CA ASP A 186 -15.00 23.41 -11.05
C ASP A 186 -14.02 23.55 -12.22
N PRO A 187 -14.11 24.66 -12.98
CA PRO A 187 -13.21 24.90 -14.10
C PRO A 187 -11.74 25.04 -13.68
N THR A 188 -11.46 25.19 -12.39
CA THR A 188 -10.09 25.33 -11.86
C THR A 188 -9.45 24.01 -11.45
N VAL A 189 -10.16 22.89 -11.53
CA VAL A 189 -9.65 21.58 -11.07
C VAL A 189 -8.34 21.20 -11.77
N GLY A 190 -8.22 21.50 -13.06
CA GLY A 190 -7.00 21.23 -13.83
C GLY A 190 -5.78 21.99 -13.28
N ASP A 191 -5.92 23.29 -13.06
CA ASP A 191 -4.84 24.14 -12.52
C ASP A 191 -4.44 23.70 -11.12
N ARG A 192 -5.41 23.33 -10.28
CA ARG A 192 -5.18 22.81 -8.92
C ARG A 192 -4.46 21.45 -8.94
N LEU A 193 -4.81 20.56 -9.85
CA LEU A 193 -4.11 19.29 -10.04
C LEU A 193 -2.67 19.52 -10.49
N ILE A 194 -2.45 20.42 -11.46
CA ILE A 194 -1.11 20.79 -11.92
C ILE A 194 -0.25 21.31 -10.76
N ALA A 195 -0.81 22.20 -9.94
CA ALA A 195 -0.11 22.73 -8.76
C ALA A 195 0.24 21.61 -7.75
N ALA A 196 -0.67 20.69 -7.51
CA ALA A 196 -0.42 19.56 -6.62
C ALA A 196 0.67 18.61 -7.18
N TYR A 197 0.64 18.31 -8.48
CA TYR A 197 1.68 17.49 -9.11
C TYR A 197 3.05 18.18 -9.09
N GLN A 198 3.11 19.48 -9.32
CA GLN A 198 4.36 20.24 -9.23
C GLN A 198 4.95 20.14 -7.80
N GLU A 199 4.11 20.20 -6.79
CA GLU A 199 4.54 20.03 -5.40
C GLU A 199 5.02 18.60 -5.11
N PHE A 200 4.33 17.56 -5.60
CA PHE A 200 4.78 16.17 -5.47
C PHE A 200 6.13 15.95 -6.16
N ILE A 201 6.31 16.50 -7.36
CA ILE A 201 7.56 16.42 -8.12
C ILE A 201 8.68 17.12 -7.35
N ARG A 202 8.42 18.34 -6.85
CA ARG A 202 9.41 19.09 -6.07
C ARG A 202 9.87 18.31 -4.83
N LYS A 203 8.91 17.80 -4.04
CA LYS A 203 9.20 17.00 -2.84
C LYS A 203 9.94 15.70 -3.17
N GLY A 204 9.56 15.02 -4.23
CA GLY A 204 10.26 13.82 -4.71
C GLY A 204 11.72 14.12 -5.09
N HIS A 205 11.95 15.18 -5.86
CA HIS A 205 13.28 15.59 -6.27
C HIS A 205 14.16 16.03 -5.08
N GLU A 206 13.60 16.70 -4.07
CA GLU A 206 14.32 17.07 -2.84
C GLU A 206 14.81 15.85 -2.06
N ARG A 207 14.13 14.69 -2.20
CA ARG A 207 14.56 13.40 -1.67
C ARG A 207 15.50 12.63 -2.62
N GLY A 208 15.87 13.21 -3.77
CA GLY A 208 16.70 12.55 -4.78
C GLY A 208 15.97 11.48 -5.57
N LEU A 209 14.63 11.44 -5.54
CA LEU A 209 13.82 10.45 -6.21
C LEU A 209 13.52 10.85 -7.65
N LYS A 210 13.43 9.88 -8.54
CA LYS A 210 12.84 10.09 -9.87
C LYS A 210 11.33 10.12 -9.75
N VAL A 211 10.68 11.02 -10.48
CA VAL A 211 9.21 11.13 -10.46
C VAL A 211 8.68 10.98 -11.89
N TYR A 212 7.77 10.04 -12.05
CA TYR A 212 7.11 9.73 -13.32
C TYR A 212 5.61 10.00 -13.19
N GLY A 213 5.01 10.58 -14.22
CA GLY A 213 3.57 10.73 -14.37
C GLY A 213 3.04 9.67 -15.33
N ALA A 214 1.91 9.05 -14.98
CA ALA A 214 1.14 8.24 -15.91
C ALA A 214 -0.09 9.01 -16.35
N THR A 215 -0.38 8.98 -17.66
CA THR A 215 -1.57 9.61 -18.24
C THR A 215 -2.78 8.69 -18.10
N ILE A 216 -3.96 9.31 -18.05
CA ILE A 216 -5.26 8.64 -18.01
C ILE A 216 -5.73 8.40 -19.45
#